data_8c5c6c72e6efdec232d87136f509405f
#
_entry.id   8c5c6c72e6efdec232d87136f509405f
#
_cell.length_a   1.000
_cell.length_b   1.000
_cell.length_c   1.000
_cell.angle_alpha   90.00
_cell.angle_beta   90.00
_cell.angle_gamma   90.00
#
_symmetry.space_group_name_H-M   'P 1'
#
loop_
_entity.id
_entity.type
_entity.pdbx_description
1 polymer ?
#
loop_
_entity_poly.entity_id
_entity_poly.type
_entity_poly.pdbx_seq_one_letter_code
_entity_poly.pdbx_strand_id
1 'polypeptide(L)'
;MQEIDVKDLIVQSATKYFSKFGFYKTTMDEIAKHIHKAKGVLYYYFKGKEELFNEVLKQELNAVKIELKKIVDAENDSLITLKEYTLTRLRLLHKAVNYHETLKADFFEKYLFVKDVREDFAAFERDQLTKILERGKNEGFLDFTNINSTINIFIMVINGIEIPLYLQEKYSEYESTIDELSSMIVNSLRTQKK
;
A
#
# COMPACT_ATOMS: atom_id res chain seq x y z
N MET A 1 15.22 9.54 -26.22
CA MET A 1 14.91 10.05 -24.85
C MET A 1 13.44 10.41 -24.87
N GLN A 2 12.60 9.69 -24.11
CA GLN A 2 11.21 10.10 -23.92
C GLN A 2 11.22 11.44 -23.17
N GLU A 3 10.52 12.42 -23.72
CA GLU A 3 10.31 13.71 -23.05
C GLU A 3 9.45 13.44 -21.80
N ILE A 4 10.06 13.59 -20.62
CA ILE A 4 9.32 13.38 -19.35
C ILE A 4 8.27 14.49 -19.28
N ASP A 5 7.00 14.11 -19.15
CA ASP A 5 5.92 15.06 -18.92
C ASP A 5 6.24 15.93 -17.69
N VAL A 6 6.00 17.21 -17.79
CA VAL A 6 6.24 18.16 -16.67
C VAL A 6 5.44 17.75 -15.44
N LYS A 7 4.24 17.22 -15.61
CA LYS A 7 3.43 16.68 -14.50
C LYS A 7 4.14 15.54 -13.80
N ASP A 8 4.70 14.59 -14.55
CA ASP A 8 5.44 13.45 -13.99
C ASP A 8 6.71 13.91 -13.27
N LEU A 9 7.42 14.89 -13.82
CA LEU A 9 8.58 15.47 -13.15
C LEU A 9 8.23 16.12 -11.81
N ILE A 10 7.10 16.84 -11.75
CA ILE A 10 6.59 17.43 -10.50
C ILE A 10 6.29 16.33 -9.47
N VAL A 11 5.57 15.27 -9.86
CA VAL A 11 5.19 14.17 -8.96
C VAL A 11 6.41 13.43 -8.46
N GLN A 12 7.37 13.09 -9.34
CA GLN A 12 8.62 12.41 -8.96
C GLN A 12 9.45 13.25 -7.97
N SER A 13 9.53 14.57 -8.18
CA SER A 13 10.21 15.46 -7.25
C SER A 13 9.46 15.54 -5.91
N ALA A 14 8.14 15.69 -5.95
CA ALA A 14 7.28 15.71 -4.78
C ALA A 14 7.41 14.42 -3.95
N THR A 15 7.42 13.26 -4.60
CA THR A 15 7.64 11.96 -3.95
C THR A 15 8.90 11.96 -3.10
N LYS A 16 10.02 12.44 -3.67
CA LYS A 16 11.32 12.54 -2.95
C LYS A 16 11.28 13.54 -1.79
N TYR A 17 10.62 14.68 -1.97
CA TYR A 17 10.54 15.69 -0.93
C TYR A 17 9.65 15.26 0.23
N PHE A 18 8.47 14.73 -0.06
CA PHE A 18 7.57 14.23 0.95
C PHE A 18 8.16 13.05 1.74
N SER A 19 8.81 12.10 1.07
CA SER A 19 9.46 10.96 1.74
C SER A 19 10.64 11.38 2.62
N LYS A 20 11.36 12.45 2.25
CA LYS A 20 12.52 12.92 3.00
C LYS A 20 12.18 13.85 4.16
N PHE A 21 11.22 14.77 3.96
CA PHE A 21 10.93 15.85 4.91
C PHE A 21 9.55 15.73 5.56
N GLY A 22 8.70 14.81 5.04
CA GLY A 22 7.30 14.66 5.44
C GLY A 22 6.40 15.71 4.79
N PHE A 23 5.09 15.42 4.85
CA PHE A 23 4.07 16.30 4.27
C PHE A 23 4.09 17.72 4.84
N TYR A 24 4.21 17.84 6.16
CA TYR A 24 4.11 19.14 6.86
C TYR A 24 5.22 20.12 6.47
N LYS A 25 6.46 19.63 6.42
CA LYS A 25 7.65 20.47 6.18
C LYS A 25 7.90 20.78 4.71
N THR A 26 7.31 20.02 3.79
CA THR A 26 7.48 20.23 2.35
C THR A 26 6.59 21.34 1.85
N THR A 27 7.10 22.20 0.98
CA THR A 27 6.38 23.31 0.34
C THR A 27 6.39 23.18 -1.18
N MET A 28 5.35 23.73 -1.84
CA MET A 28 5.28 23.82 -3.30
C MET A 28 6.46 24.58 -3.91
N ASP A 29 6.97 25.59 -3.19
CA ASP A 29 8.11 26.42 -3.63
C ASP A 29 9.41 25.64 -3.68
N GLU A 30 9.67 24.79 -2.69
CA GLU A 30 10.87 23.94 -2.65
C GLU A 30 10.84 22.91 -3.79
N ILE A 31 9.68 22.29 -4.03
CA ILE A 31 9.52 21.36 -5.15
C ILE A 31 9.76 22.08 -6.48
N ALA A 32 9.18 23.27 -6.69
CA ALA A 32 9.35 24.05 -7.91
C ALA A 32 10.83 24.41 -8.17
N LYS A 33 11.53 24.88 -7.13
CA LYS A 33 12.96 25.18 -7.18
C LYS A 33 13.80 23.97 -7.56
N HIS A 34 13.47 22.80 -7.00
CA HIS A 34 14.22 21.57 -7.26
C HIS A 34 14.15 21.12 -8.71
N ILE A 35 13.02 21.32 -9.38
CA ILE A 35 12.85 20.99 -10.80
C ILE A 35 13.14 22.17 -11.75
N HIS A 36 13.68 23.26 -11.21
CA HIS A 36 13.99 24.47 -11.97
C HIS A 36 12.79 25.03 -12.76
N LYS A 37 11.60 25.02 -12.15
CA LYS A 37 10.37 25.57 -12.72
C LYS A 37 9.84 26.73 -11.84
N ALA A 38 9.09 27.61 -12.46
CA ALA A 38 8.37 28.65 -11.74
C ALA A 38 7.23 28.01 -10.89
N LYS A 39 6.96 28.55 -9.71
CA LYS A 39 5.88 28.11 -8.83
C LYS A 39 4.53 28.01 -9.55
N GLY A 40 4.22 28.96 -10.44
CA GLY A 40 3.01 28.96 -11.25
C GLY A 40 2.81 27.69 -12.10
N VAL A 41 3.92 27.03 -12.53
CA VAL A 41 3.85 25.78 -13.29
C VAL A 41 3.26 24.66 -12.41
N LEU A 42 3.65 24.57 -11.15
CA LEU A 42 3.08 23.56 -10.24
C LEU A 42 1.60 23.80 -10.02
N TYR A 43 1.21 25.06 -9.81
CA TYR A 43 -0.20 25.41 -9.57
C TYR A 43 -1.09 25.28 -10.82
N TYR A 44 -0.49 25.22 -12.00
CA TYR A 44 -1.21 24.86 -13.22
C TYR A 44 -1.69 23.40 -13.21
N TYR A 45 -0.85 22.48 -12.65
CA TYR A 45 -1.18 21.05 -12.59
C TYR A 45 -1.90 20.63 -11.31
N PHE A 46 -1.59 21.29 -10.19
CA PHE A 46 -2.09 20.90 -8.85
C PHE A 46 -2.54 22.15 -8.09
N LYS A 47 -3.78 22.17 -7.60
CA LYS A 47 -4.36 23.31 -6.87
C LYS A 47 -3.61 23.62 -5.56
N GLY A 48 -2.88 22.66 -5.03
CA GLY A 48 -2.11 22.80 -3.81
C GLY A 48 -1.33 21.57 -3.43
N LYS A 49 -0.64 21.66 -2.30
CA LYS A 49 0.21 20.60 -1.75
C LYS A 49 -0.57 19.31 -1.46
N GLU A 50 -1.81 19.41 -1.04
CA GLU A 50 -2.70 18.29 -0.73
C GLU A 50 -3.03 17.48 -1.98
N GLU A 51 -3.39 18.14 -3.08
CA GLU A 51 -3.67 17.47 -4.35
C GLU A 51 -2.42 16.80 -4.92
N LEU A 52 -1.26 17.47 -4.82
CA LEU A 52 0.02 16.90 -5.23
C LEU A 52 0.41 15.69 -4.37
N PHE A 53 0.21 15.74 -3.05
CA PHE A 53 0.47 14.61 -2.16
C PHE A 53 -0.46 13.43 -2.47
N ASN A 54 -1.73 13.70 -2.74
CA ASN A 54 -2.69 12.69 -3.16
C ASN A 54 -2.26 11.96 -4.43
N GLU A 55 -1.74 12.69 -5.40
CA GLU A 55 -1.22 12.09 -6.64
C GLU A 55 0.02 11.23 -6.36
N VAL A 56 0.93 11.70 -5.51
CA VAL A 56 2.09 10.90 -5.05
C VAL A 56 1.64 9.61 -4.39
N LEU A 57 0.72 9.68 -3.44
CA LEU A 57 0.20 8.52 -2.73
C LEU A 57 -0.50 7.54 -3.68
N LYS A 58 -1.29 8.07 -4.62
CA LYS A 58 -1.96 7.28 -5.64
C LYS A 58 -0.97 6.52 -6.52
N GLN A 59 0.13 7.13 -6.92
CA GLN A 59 1.17 6.46 -7.71
C GLN A 59 1.89 5.38 -6.90
N GLU A 60 2.26 5.64 -5.64
CA GLU A 60 2.84 4.63 -4.76
C GLU A 60 1.92 3.41 -4.59
N LEU A 61 0.65 3.64 -4.24
CA LEU A 61 -0.30 2.55 -4.03
C LEU A 61 -0.67 1.83 -5.33
N ASN A 62 -0.72 2.52 -6.47
CA ASN A 62 -0.92 1.87 -7.76
C ASN A 62 0.23 0.92 -8.12
N ALA A 63 1.47 1.29 -7.82
CA ALA A 63 2.62 0.40 -8.01
C ALA A 63 2.48 -0.87 -7.16
N VAL A 64 2.02 -0.73 -5.91
CA VAL A 64 1.72 -1.88 -5.03
C VAL A 64 0.60 -2.75 -5.62
N LYS A 65 -0.51 -2.13 -6.07
CA LYS A 65 -1.63 -2.85 -6.68
C LYS A 65 -1.21 -3.69 -7.88
N ILE A 66 -0.36 -3.14 -8.76
CA ILE A 66 0.12 -3.85 -9.95
C ILE A 66 0.87 -5.12 -9.57
N GLU A 67 1.78 -5.05 -8.59
CA GLU A 67 2.57 -6.21 -8.17
C GLU A 67 1.70 -7.25 -7.44
N LEU A 68 0.80 -6.82 -6.57
CA LEU A 68 -0.13 -7.72 -5.88
C LEU A 68 -1.07 -8.42 -6.85
N LYS A 69 -1.57 -7.69 -7.85
CA LYS A 69 -2.42 -8.28 -8.89
C LYS A 69 -1.70 -9.37 -9.68
N LYS A 70 -0.42 -9.18 -10.04
CA LYS A 70 0.38 -10.20 -10.73
C LYS A 70 0.43 -11.52 -9.95
N ILE A 71 0.57 -11.45 -8.61
CA ILE A 71 0.60 -12.63 -7.75
C ILE A 71 -0.73 -13.38 -7.80
N VAL A 72 -1.85 -12.64 -7.74
CA VAL A 72 -3.19 -13.24 -7.77
C VAL A 72 -3.51 -13.85 -9.11
N ASP A 73 -3.05 -13.23 -10.21
CA ASP A 73 -3.29 -13.68 -11.58
C ASP A 73 -2.34 -14.83 -12.02
N ALA A 74 -1.32 -15.19 -11.23
CA ALA A 74 -0.29 -16.18 -11.61
C ALA A 74 -0.74 -17.65 -11.54
N GLU A 75 -2.02 -17.92 -11.29
CA GLU A 75 -2.62 -19.29 -11.28
C GLU A 75 -1.91 -20.31 -10.37
N ASN A 76 -1.12 -19.86 -9.40
CA ASN A 76 -0.51 -20.72 -8.40
C ASN A 76 -1.56 -21.26 -7.41
N ASP A 77 -1.21 -22.33 -6.68
CA ASP A 77 -1.94 -22.82 -5.52
C ASP A 77 -2.35 -21.66 -4.59
N SER A 78 -3.60 -21.68 -4.14
CA SER A 78 -4.18 -20.59 -3.34
C SER A 78 -3.47 -20.36 -2.01
N LEU A 79 -2.90 -21.39 -1.37
CA LEU A 79 -2.11 -21.27 -0.15
C LEU A 79 -0.79 -20.52 -0.42
N ILE A 80 -0.12 -20.88 -1.53
CA ILE A 80 1.09 -20.19 -1.99
C ILE A 80 0.76 -18.75 -2.34
N THR A 81 -0.30 -18.53 -3.11
CA THR A 81 -0.75 -17.19 -3.51
C THR A 81 -1.05 -16.31 -2.29
N LEU A 82 -1.75 -16.82 -1.27
CA LEU A 82 -2.08 -16.06 -0.06
C LEU A 82 -0.81 -15.69 0.73
N LYS A 83 0.15 -16.60 0.84
CA LYS A 83 1.44 -16.33 1.49
C LYS A 83 2.23 -15.26 0.74
N GLU A 84 2.42 -15.44 -0.57
CA GLU A 84 3.16 -14.51 -1.41
C GLU A 84 2.50 -13.12 -1.45
N TYR A 85 1.17 -13.07 -1.50
CA TYR A 85 0.40 -11.83 -1.41
C TYR A 85 0.73 -11.09 -0.10
N THR A 86 0.64 -11.79 1.03
CA THR A 86 0.90 -11.21 2.37
C THR A 86 2.31 -10.66 2.47
N LEU A 87 3.32 -11.46 2.10
CA LEU A 87 4.73 -11.07 2.17
C LEU A 87 5.05 -9.90 1.24
N THR A 88 4.56 -9.97 0.00
CA THR A 88 4.80 -8.92 -0.99
C THR A 88 4.11 -7.62 -0.62
N ARG A 89 2.88 -7.67 -0.10
CA ARG A 89 2.18 -6.50 0.42
C ARG A 89 2.98 -5.78 1.50
N LEU A 90 3.41 -6.52 2.51
CA LEU A 90 4.19 -5.93 3.62
C LEU A 90 5.51 -5.34 3.12
N ARG A 91 6.22 -6.04 2.25
CA ARG A 91 7.48 -5.56 1.66
C ARG A 91 7.30 -4.31 0.80
N LEU A 92 6.26 -4.25 -0.03
CA LEU A 92 6.03 -3.12 -0.92
C LEU A 92 5.54 -1.90 -0.16
N LEU A 93 4.64 -2.07 0.80
CA LEU A 93 4.19 -0.97 1.65
C LEU A 93 5.30 -0.45 2.56
N HIS A 94 6.24 -1.29 3.01
CA HIS A 94 7.45 -0.81 3.69
C HIS A 94 8.24 0.19 2.82
N LYS A 95 8.29 0.00 1.51
CA LYS A 95 8.97 0.91 0.57
C LYS A 95 8.15 2.16 0.21
N ALA A 96 6.86 2.14 0.44
CA ALA A 96 5.94 3.24 0.17
C ALA A 96 5.96 4.27 1.30
N VAL A 97 7.07 5.02 1.41
CA VAL A 97 7.35 5.91 2.57
C VAL A 97 6.30 7.02 2.72
N ASN A 98 5.72 7.51 1.62
CA ASN A 98 4.67 8.52 1.71
C ASN A 98 3.35 7.93 2.23
N TYR A 99 3.09 6.64 1.99
CA TYR A 99 1.98 5.93 2.63
C TYR A 99 2.11 5.93 4.16
N HIS A 100 3.33 5.82 4.71
CA HIS A 100 3.54 5.82 6.16
C HIS A 100 3.08 7.13 6.84
N GLU A 101 3.15 8.27 6.15
CA GLU A 101 2.59 9.53 6.66
C GLU A 101 1.10 9.39 6.99
N THR A 102 0.35 8.61 6.18
CA THR A 102 -1.09 8.41 6.36
C THR A 102 -1.45 7.50 7.53
N LEU A 103 -0.49 6.81 8.13
CA LEU A 103 -0.69 5.94 9.31
C LEU A 103 -0.54 6.70 10.63
N LYS A 104 0.00 7.93 10.59
CA LYS A 104 0.13 8.76 11.80
C LYS A 104 -1.24 9.22 12.30
N ALA A 105 -1.49 9.09 13.59
CA ALA A 105 -2.78 9.44 14.19
C ALA A 105 -3.26 10.86 13.87
N ASP A 106 -2.35 11.84 13.97
CA ASP A 106 -2.63 13.25 13.63
C ASP A 106 -3.03 13.46 12.17
N PHE A 107 -2.58 12.59 11.27
CA PHE A 107 -2.87 12.70 9.85
C PHE A 107 -4.31 12.32 9.53
N PHE A 108 -4.83 11.32 10.23
CA PHE A 108 -6.22 10.86 10.05
C PHE A 108 -7.26 11.88 10.46
N GLU A 109 -7.00 12.60 11.55
CA GLU A 109 -7.95 13.58 12.08
C GLU A 109 -7.96 14.89 11.27
N LYS A 110 -6.81 15.25 10.67
CA LYS A 110 -6.62 16.54 10.00
C LYS A 110 -6.83 16.50 8.49
N TYR A 111 -6.65 15.35 7.84
CA TYR A 111 -6.55 15.28 6.37
C TYR A 111 -7.52 14.29 5.73
N LEU A 112 -8.74 14.74 5.53
CA LEU A 112 -9.76 13.99 4.79
C LEU A 112 -9.41 13.77 3.32
N PHE A 113 -8.48 14.55 2.76
CA PHE A 113 -8.13 14.48 1.34
C PHE A 113 -7.47 13.17 0.91
N VAL A 114 -6.86 12.40 1.83
CA VAL A 114 -6.29 11.08 1.51
C VAL A 114 -7.29 9.94 1.62
N LYS A 115 -8.51 10.22 2.07
CA LYS A 115 -9.54 9.21 2.34
C LYS A 115 -9.84 8.37 1.09
N ASP A 116 -10.12 9.03 -0.02
CA ASP A 116 -10.54 8.36 -1.25
C ASP A 116 -9.45 7.41 -1.79
N VAL A 117 -8.18 7.82 -1.73
CA VAL A 117 -7.06 6.99 -2.17
C VAL A 117 -6.87 5.76 -1.29
N ARG A 118 -7.09 5.91 0.02
CA ARG A 118 -7.02 4.79 0.98
C ARG A 118 -8.20 3.84 0.84
N GLU A 119 -9.40 4.37 0.65
CA GLU A 119 -10.61 3.56 0.42
C GLU A 119 -10.51 2.77 -0.89
N ASP A 120 -9.97 3.38 -1.95
CA ASP A 120 -9.70 2.71 -3.22
C ASP A 120 -8.65 1.59 -3.09
N PHE A 121 -7.61 1.79 -2.28
CA PHE A 121 -6.65 0.74 -1.98
C PHE A 121 -7.27 -0.39 -1.16
N ALA A 122 -8.05 -0.07 -0.11
CA ALA A 122 -8.74 -1.05 0.71
C ALA A 122 -9.77 -1.87 -0.09
N ALA A 123 -10.50 -1.23 -1.01
CA ALA A 123 -11.43 -1.91 -1.91
C ALA A 123 -10.69 -2.88 -2.85
N PHE A 124 -9.55 -2.47 -3.41
CA PHE A 124 -8.69 -3.34 -4.21
C PHE A 124 -8.21 -4.55 -3.41
N GLU A 125 -7.69 -4.37 -2.20
CA GLU A 125 -7.22 -5.47 -1.35
C GLU A 125 -8.33 -6.48 -1.07
N ARG A 126 -9.53 -5.98 -0.75
CA ARG A 126 -10.70 -6.82 -0.52
C ARG A 126 -11.06 -7.67 -1.75
N ASP A 127 -11.04 -7.08 -2.94
CA ASP A 127 -11.29 -7.81 -4.20
C ASP A 127 -10.23 -8.90 -4.43
N GLN A 128 -8.94 -8.60 -4.23
CA GLN A 128 -7.88 -9.59 -4.42
C GLN A 128 -7.98 -10.75 -3.40
N LEU A 129 -8.22 -10.44 -2.13
CA LEU A 129 -8.42 -11.47 -1.09
C LEU A 129 -9.65 -12.32 -1.35
N THR A 130 -10.75 -11.73 -1.85
CA THR A 130 -11.94 -12.49 -2.25
C THR A 130 -11.58 -13.54 -3.31
N LYS A 131 -10.85 -13.14 -4.36
CA LYS A 131 -10.42 -14.06 -5.43
C LYS A 131 -9.56 -15.22 -4.92
N ILE A 132 -8.59 -14.90 -4.04
CA ILE A 132 -7.70 -15.94 -3.46
C ILE A 132 -8.52 -16.91 -2.60
N LEU A 133 -9.38 -16.41 -1.72
CA LEU A 133 -10.15 -17.22 -0.79
C LEU A 133 -11.20 -18.08 -1.51
N GLU A 134 -11.94 -17.50 -2.46
CA GLU A 134 -12.92 -18.27 -3.26
C GLU A 134 -12.23 -19.39 -4.04
N ARG A 135 -11.11 -19.09 -4.69
CA ARG A 135 -10.31 -20.10 -5.39
C ARG A 135 -9.87 -21.20 -4.44
N GLY A 136 -9.29 -20.86 -3.28
CA GLY A 136 -8.79 -21.82 -2.31
C GLY A 136 -9.89 -22.70 -1.70
N LYS A 137 -11.10 -22.17 -1.53
CA LYS A 137 -12.25 -22.95 -1.11
C LYS A 137 -12.69 -23.93 -2.20
N ASN A 138 -12.73 -23.49 -3.45
CA ASN A 138 -13.09 -24.35 -4.60
C ASN A 138 -12.05 -25.45 -4.84
N GLU A 139 -10.77 -25.17 -4.63
CA GLU A 139 -9.68 -26.14 -4.70
C GLU A 139 -9.66 -27.11 -3.50
N GLY A 140 -10.41 -26.81 -2.44
CA GLY A 140 -10.44 -27.61 -1.21
C GLY A 140 -9.22 -27.42 -0.31
N PHE A 141 -8.40 -26.42 -0.55
CA PHE A 141 -7.21 -26.09 0.25
C PHE A 141 -7.51 -25.20 1.43
N LEU A 142 -8.54 -24.35 1.33
CA LEU A 142 -8.94 -23.41 2.37
C LEU A 142 -10.32 -23.75 2.91
N ASP A 143 -10.48 -23.62 4.25
CA ASP A 143 -11.75 -23.77 4.93
C ASP A 143 -12.01 -22.56 5.85
N PHE A 144 -13.20 -21.98 5.70
CA PHE A 144 -13.69 -20.87 6.49
C PHE A 144 -15.22 -20.79 6.42
N THR A 145 -15.83 -20.29 7.49
CA THR A 145 -17.30 -20.21 7.61
C THR A 145 -17.88 -19.07 6.79
N ASN A 146 -17.27 -17.88 6.87
CA ASN A 146 -17.77 -16.67 6.23
C ASN A 146 -16.62 -15.87 5.61
N ILE A 147 -16.67 -15.70 4.29
CA ILE A 147 -15.61 -15.04 3.53
C ILE A 147 -15.39 -13.58 3.94
N ASN A 148 -16.46 -12.82 4.16
CA ASN A 148 -16.35 -11.41 4.54
C ASN A 148 -15.72 -11.25 5.93
N SER A 149 -16.10 -12.09 6.88
CA SER A 149 -15.48 -12.12 8.21
C SER A 149 -14.00 -12.50 8.14
N THR A 150 -13.65 -13.48 7.33
CA THR A 150 -12.26 -13.91 7.11
C THR A 150 -11.42 -12.78 6.54
N ILE A 151 -11.92 -12.09 5.50
CA ILE A 151 -11.24 -10.93 4.90
C ILE A 151 -11.08 -9.80 5.92
N ASN A 152 -12.12 -9.50 6.70
CA ASN A 152 -12.06 -8.45 7.71
C ASN A 152 -11.00 -8.75 8.78
N ILE A 153 -10.96 -9.99 9.27
CA ILE A 153 -9.95 -10.42 10.25
C ILE A 153 -8.55 -10.33 9.65
N PHE A 154 -8.36 -10.83 8.43
CA PHE A 154 -7.08 -10.76 7.74
C PHE A 154 -6.58 -9.31 7.61
N ILE A 155 -7.42 -8.40 7.09
CA ILE A 155 -7.08 -6.98 6.94
C ILE A 155 -6.79 -6.34 8.30
N MET A 156 -7.59 -6.64 9.33
CA MET A 156 -7.39 -6.11 10.68
C MET A 156 -6.05 -6.53 11.28
N VAL A 157 -5.67 -7.81 11.14
CA VAL A 157 -4.39 -8.33 11.61
C VAL A 157 -3.23 -7.67 10.87
N ILE A 158 -3.29 -7.61 9.55
CA ILE A 158 -2.21 -7.03 8.74
C ILE A 158 -2.06 -5.52 8.99
N ASN A 159 -3.17 -4.77 9.06
CA ASN A 159 -3.10 -3.33 9.36
C ASN A 159 -2.61 -3.06 10.79
N GLY A 160 -2.92 -3.95 11.74
CA GLY A 160 -2.46 -3.81 13.13
C GLY A 160 -0.93 -3.87 13.30
N ILE A 161 -0.23 -4.53 12.37
CA ILE A 161 1.24 -4.62 12.41
C ILE A 161 1.94 -3.51 11.60
N GLU A 162 1.23 -2.70 10.83
CA GLU A 162 1.83 -1.64 10.01
C GLU A 162 2.52 -0.56 10.87
N ILE A 163 1.91 -0.17 11.98
CA ILE A 163 2.48 0.85 12.88
C ILE A 163 3.84 0.40 13.43
N PRO A 164 3.99 -0.79 14.09
CA PRO A 164 5.30 -1.22 14.54
C PRO A 164 6.29 -1.43 13.40
N LEU A 165 5.87 -1.97 12.26
CA LEU A 165 6.77 -2.23 11.14
C LEU A 165 7.28 -0.94 10.48
N TYR A 166 6.40 0.02 10.21
CA TYR A 166 6.72 1.17 9.35
C TYR A 166 6.97 2.44 10.14
N LEU A 167 6.16 2.78 11.14
CA LEU A 167 6.34 4.01 11.94
C LEU A 167 7.36 3.86 13.05
N GLN A 168 7.56 2.66 13.58
CA GLN A 168 8.61 2.37 14.58
C GLN A 168 9.89 1.82 13.95
N GLU A 169 9.96 1.78 12.61
CA GLU A 169 11.13 1.36 11.83
C GLU A 169 11.64 -0.07 12.16
N LYS A 170 10.74 -0.94 12.63
CA LYS A 170 11.10 -2.30 13.06
C LYS A 170 11.05 -3.36 11.95
N TYR A 171 10.87 -2.95 10.69
CA TYR A 171 10.75 -3.91 9.59
C TYR A 171 11.94 -4.87 9.51
N SER A 172 13.16 -4.36 9.57
CA SER A 172 14.38 -5.18 9.50
C SER A 172 14.56 -6.11 10.72
N GLU A 173 14.07 -5.70 11.89
CA GLU A 173 14.09 -6.54 13.10
C GLU A 173 13.14 -7.74 12.97
N TYR A 174 11.98 -7.54 12.33
CA TYR A 174 10.95 -8.56 12.19
C TYR A 174 10.92 -9.25 10.83
N GLU A 175 11.89 -9.00 9.93
CA GLU A 175 11.86 -9.53 8.56
C GLU A 175 11.76 -11.07 8.52
N SER A 176 12.51 -11.79 9.38
CA SER A 176 12.40 -13.23 9.51
C SER A 176 11.05 -13.69 10.13
N THR A 177 10.53 -12.91 11.06
CA THR A 177 9.26 -13.19 11.75
C THR A 177 8.05 -12.95 10.85
N ILE A 178 8.15 -12.06 9.88
CA ILE A 178 7.09 -11.78 8.90
C ILE A 178 6.75 -13.02 8.06
N ASP A 179 7.76 -13.80 7.64
CA ASP A 179 7.52 -15.07 6.93
C ASP A 179 6.77 -16.08 7.81
N GLU A 180 7.15 -16.19 9.08
CA GLU A 180 6.49 -17.06 10.06
C GLU A 180 5.04 -16.61 10.31
N LEU A 181 4.80 -15.31 10.51
CA LEU A 181 3.46 -14.75 10.65
C LEU A 181 2.58 -15.07 9.43
N SER A 182 3.12 -14.87 8.22
CA SER A 182 2.42 -15.19 6.99
C SER A 182 2.04 -16.68 6.93
N SER A 183 2.97 -17.55 7.32
CA SER A 183 2.74 -19.00 7.38
C SER A 183 1.68 -19.36 8.42
N MET A 184 1.68 -18.72 9.59
CA MET A 184 0.65 -18.93 10.62
C MET A 184 -0.75 -18.53 10.12
N ILE A 185 -0.88 -17.38 9.44
CA ILE A 185 -2.16 -16.91 8.87
C ILE A 185 -2.66 -17.93 7.84
N VAL A 186 -1.81 -18.35 6.90
CA VAL A 186 -2.19 -19.31 5.86
C VAL A 186 -2.59 -20.65 6.46
N ASN A 187 -1.82 -21.16 7.44
CA ASN A 187 -2.10 -22.45 8.09
C ASN A 187 -3.41 -22.41 8.91
N SER A 188 -3.79 -21.26 9.46
CA SER A 188 -5.07 -21.13 10.19
C SER A 188 -6.31 -21.31 9.30
N LEU A 189 -6.15 -21.08 8.00
CA LEU A 189 -7.22 -21.24 7.00
C LEU A 189 -7.12 -22.56 6.22
N ARG A 190 -6.07 -23.34 6.42
CA ARG A 190 -5.84 -24.59 5.69
C ARG A 190 -6.87 -25.64 6.09
N THR A 191 -7.47 -26.30 5.10
CA THR A 191 -8.36 -27.45 5.30
C THR A 191 -7.64 -28.53 6.12
N GLN A 192 -8.17 -28.89 7.27
CA GLN A 192 -7.67 -30.03 8.05
C GLN A 192 -8.14 -31.32 7.36
N LYS A 193 -7.20 -32.10 6.85
CA LYS A 193 -7.51 -33.46 6.41
C LYS A 193 -7.98 -34.25 7.64
N LYS A 194 -9.25 -34.68 7.63
CA LYS A 194 -9.77 -35.65 8.57
C LYS A 194 -9.12 -37.02 8.37
#